data_eb7d72ac78fdf8a3c8dd479340993997
#
_entry.id   eb7d72ac78fdf8a3c8dd479340993997
#
_cell.length_a   1.000
_cell.length_b   1.000
_cell.length_c   1.000
_cell.angle_alpha   90.00
_cell.angle_beta   90.00
_cell.angle_gamma   90.00
#
_symmetry.space_group_name_H-M   'P 1'
#
loop_
_entity.id
_entity.type
_entity.pdbx_description
1 polymer ?
#
loop_
_entity_poly.entity_id
_entity_poly.type
_entity_poly.pdbx_seq_one_letter_code
_entity_poly.pdbx_strand_id
1 'polypeptide(L)'
;TVMDDSSSPLCVPVSADEIVLRTQERMRQTAFVSLNIDAEVDNDNANLLHVTVKGNRLKEDFTAHAPRISVVLYEDNIKARSQASGGDDYVHQHVSRCVNSTWGDVIEWDGDAYTYTCDLTLREDYVRDNLGVVAYIWDYDTENPAQCEVANAASITWNKVANNIAAPIQEDTTSARFYTLDGREVSEATRTPGIYLVKKGSQVRKVLVK
;
A
#
# COMPACT_ATOMS: atom_id res chain seq x y z
N THR A 1 -4.20 -26.91 -19.98
CA THR A 1 -3.58 -26.52 -21.25
C THR A 1 -3.45 -25.02 -21.19
N VAL A 2 -2.30 -24.53 -20.80
CA VAL A 2 -1.98 -23.10 -20.88
C VAL A 2 -1.82 -22.82 -22.35
N MET A 3 -2.65 -21.97 -22.92
CA MET A 3 -2.46 -21.49 -24.28
C MET A 3 -1.19 -20.66 -24.28
N ASP A 4 -0.20 -21.10 -25.01
CA ASP A 4 1.00 -20.36 -25.31
C ASP A 4 0.60 -19.23 -26.27
N ASP A 5 0.12 -18.13 -25.71
CA ASP A 5 0.02 -16.87 -26.44
C ASP A 5 1.28 -16.06 -26.11
N SER A 6 2.30 -16.28 -26.91
CA SER A 6 3.57 -15.57 -26.82
C SER A 6 3.44 -14.04 -27.01
N SER A 7 2.24 -13.54 -27.31
CA SER A 7 1.93 -12.13 -27.45
C SER A 7 1.40 -11.49 -26.14
N SER A 8 1.02 -12.30 -25.13
CA SER A 8 0.50 -11.78 -23.87
C SER A 8 1.56 -11.80 -22.78
N PRO A 9 2.00 -10.65 -22.27
CA PRO A 9 2.96 -10.58 -21.16
C PRO A 9 2.46 -11.19 -19.85
N LEU A 10 1.16 -11.53 -19.77
CA LEU A 10 0.52 -12.12 -18.60
C LEU A 10 0.59 -13.66 -18.56
N CYS A 11 0.99 -14.31 -19.64
CA CYS A 11 0.95 -15.78 -19.79
C CYS A 11 2.32 -16.44 -20.01
N VAL A 12 3.40 -15.71 -19.83
CA VAL A 12 4.74 -16.30 -19.96
C VAL A 12 5.05 -17.08 -18.68
N PRO A 13 5.35 -18.39 -18.75
CA PRO A 13 5.84 -19.13 -17.61
C PRO A 13 7.21 -18.57 -17.22
N VAL A 14 7.22 -17.74 -16.17
CA VAL A 14 8.45 -17.18 -15.62
C VAL A 14 9.06 -18.16 -14.63
N SER A 15 10.37 -18.33 -14.69
CA SER A 15 11.08 -19.09 -13.65
C SER A 15 11.04 -18.35 -12.31
N ALA A 16 11.24 -19.07 -11.21
CA ALA A 16 11.33 -18.45 -9.89
C ALA A 16 12.42 -17.37 -9.83
N ASP A 17 13.55 -17.60 -10.49
CA ASP A 17 14.66 -16.65 -10.56
C ASP A 17 14.27 -15.38 -11.32
N GLU A 18 13.50 -15.49 -12.39
CA GLU A 18 13.01 -14.36 -13.14
C GLU A 18 11.99 -13.53 -12.34
N ILE A 19 11.11 -14.19 -11.58
CA ILE A 19 10.19 -13.49 -10.65
C ILE A 19 10.98 -12.69 -9.62
N VAL A 20 12.01 -13.29 -9.01
CA VAL A 20 12.87 -12.60 -8.04
C VAL A 20 13.57 -11.41 -8.69
N LEU A 21 14.14 -11.58 -9.89
CA LEU A 21 14.84 -10.51 -10.61
C LEU A 21 13.89 -9.33 -10.91
N ARG A 22 12.73 -9.61 -11.50
CA ARG A 22 11.73 -8.57 -11.83
C ARG A 22 11.20 -7.87 -10.58
N THR A 23 11.00 -8.62 -9.47
CA THR A 23 10.61 -8.04 -8.20
C THR A 23 11.68 -7.09 -7.67
N GLN A 24 12.95 -7.48 -7.71
CA GLN A 24 14.06 -6.64 -7.29
C GLN A 24 14.20 -5.37 -8.16
N GLU A 25 14.01 -5.48 -9.45
CA GLU A 25 14.00 -4.34 -10.36
C GLU A 25 12.87 -3.37 -10.04
N ARG A 26 11.66 -3.90 -9.79
CA ARG A 26 10.51 -3.08 -9.41
C ARG A 26 10.71 -2.38 -8.06
N MET A 27 11.29 -3.05 -7.08
CA MET A 27 11.60 -2.47 -5.77
C MET A 27 12.62 -1.32 -5.82
N ARG A 28 13.44 -1.23 -6.86
CA ARG A 28 14.37 -0.11 -7.07
C ARG A 28 13.73 1.12 -7.70
N GLN A 29 12.53 0.97 -8.25
CA GLN A 29 11.82 2.09 -8.86
C GLN A 29 11.18 2.95 -7.78
N THR A 30 11.20 4.27 -7.99
CA THR A 30 10.49 5.20 -7.11
C THR A 30 8.98 5.11 -7.40
N ALA A 31 8.16 5.02 -6.38
CA ALA A 31 6.72 5.07 -6.53
C ALA A 31 6.28 6.39 -7.17
N PHE A 32 5.29 6.33 -8.07
CA PHE A 32 4.73 7.51 -8.73
C PHE A 32 3.67 8.20 -7.86
N VAL A 33 3.04 7.45 -6.98
CA VAL A 33 1.93 7.89 -6.14
C VAL A 33 2.05 7.26 -4.77
N SER A 34 1.66 7.97 -3.71
CA SER A 34 1.55 7.42 -2.37
C SER A 34 0.15 6.90 -2.09
N LEU A 35 0.03 5.89 -1.19
CA LEU A 35 -1.24 5.37 -0.69
C LEU A 35 -1.19 5.24 0.83
N ASN A 36 -2.28 5.65 1.46
CA ASN A 36 -2.58 5.32 2.85
C ASN A 36 -4.04 4.86 2.92
N ILE A 37 -4.30 3.77 3.65
CA ILE A 37 -5.62 3.15 3.77
C ILE A 37 -6.09 3.33 5.20
N ASP A 38 -7.28 3.90 5.36
CA ASP A 38 -8.07 3.88 6.57
C ASP A 38 -9.34 3.09 6.30
N ALA A 39 -9.75 2.25 7.25
CA ALA A 39 -10.99 1.49 7.12
C ALA A 39 -11.69 1.36 8.47
N GLU A 40 -13.00 1.47 8.46
CA GLU A 40 -13.84 1.37 9.66
C GLU A 40 -15.14 0.64 9.34
N VAL A 41 -15.58 -0.18 10.28
CA VAL A 41 -16.90 -0.83 10.19
C VAL A 41 -17.95 0.21 10.54
N ASP A 42 -19.02 0.25 9.73
CA ASP A 42 -20.14 1.13 9.99
C ASP A 42 -20.79 0.86 11.38
N ASN A 43 -21.08 1.91 12.12
CA ASN A 43 -21.59 1.78 13.49
C ASN A 43 -23.02 1.22 13.57
N ASP A 44 -23.81 1.46 12.53
CA ASP A 44 -25.21 1.04 12.44
C ASP A 44 -25.39 -0.23 11.63
N ASN A 45 -24.38 -0.59 10.82
CA ASN A 45 -24.40 -1.76 9.94
C ASN A 45 -23.08 -2.54 9.98
N ALA A 46 -22.99 -3.53 10.86
CA ALA A 46 -21.81 -4.38 11.00
C ALA A 46 -21.39 -5.16 9.72
N ASN A 47 -22.22 -5.13 8.67
CA ASN A 47 -21.93 -5.76 7.39
C ASN A 47 -21.39 -4.77 6.33
N LEU A 48 -21.05 -3.56 6.75
CA LEU A 48 -20.52 -2.51 5.89
C LEU A 48 -19.15 -2.05 6.39
N LEU A 49 -18.18 -2.01 5.49
CA LEU A 49 -16.84 -1.50 5.74
C LEU A 49 -16.63 -0.26 4.89
N HIS A 50 -16.49 0.89 5.53
CA HIS A 50 -16.08 2.13 4.89
C HIS A 50 -14.57 2.14 4.71
N VAL A 51 -14.10 2.33 3.49
CA VAL A 51 -12.67 2.41 3.19
C VAL A 51 -12.37 3.78 2.62
N THR A 52 -11.37 4.43 3.18
CA THR A 52 -10.82 5.69 2.68
C THR A 52 -9.37 5.48 2.27
N VAL A 53 -9.03 5.83 1.03
CA VAL A 53 -7.65 5.80 0.53
C VAL A 53 -7.24 7.22 0.20
N LYS A 54 -6.09 7.65 0.74
CA LYS A 54 -5.54 8.98 0.54
C LYS A 54 -4.10 8.89 0.08
N GLY A 55 -3.69 9.83 -0.73
CA GLY A 55 -2.30 9.92 -1.14
C GLY A 55 -2.02 11.14 -2.00
N ASN A 56 -0.81 11.16 -2.54
CA ASN A 56 -0.34 12.25 -3.38
C ASN A 56 0.39 11.70 -4.60
N ARG A 57 0.31 12.43 -5.69
CA ARG A 57 1.19 12.27 -6.83
C ARG A 57 2.60 12.62 -6.40
N LEU A 58 3.55 11.74 -6.64
CA LEU A 58 4.95 11.91 -6.26
C LEU A 58 5.83 12.33 -7.44
N LYS A 59 5.32 12.12 -8.67
CA LYS A 59 5.98 12.47 -9.91
C LYS A 59 4.97 13.02 -10.91
N GLU A 60 5.36 14.08 -11.62
CA GLU A 60 4.53 14.75 -12.62
C GLU A 60 4.22 13.87 -13.84
N ASP A 61 5.10 12.95 -14.17
CA ASP A 61 4.98 12.05 -15.32
C ASP A 61 4.01 10.87 -15.11
N PHE A 62 3.41 10.76 -13.92
CA PHE A 62 2.29 9.84 -13.68
C PHE A 62 0.98 10.42 -14.22
N THR A 63 0.90 10.66 -15.51
CA THR A 63 -0.28 11.26 -16.17
C THR A 63 -0.64 10.57 -17.47
N ALA A 64 0.07 9.51 -17.81
CA ALA A 64 0.08 9.06 -19.20
C ALA A 64 -1.26 8.53 -19.71
N HIS A 65 -2.09 7.90 -18.86
CA HIS A 65 -3.36 7.30 -19.30
C HIS A 65 -4.52 7.64 -18.35
N ALA A 66 -5.09 6.66 -17.71
CA ALA A 66 -6.24 6.85 -16.84
C ALA A 66 -6.00 6.11 -15.51
N PRO A 67 -5.29 6.74 -14.55
CA PRO A 67 -5.02 6.08 -13.28
C PRO A 67 -6.32 5.73 -12.57
N ARG A 68 -6.42 4.46 -12.17
CA ARG A 68 -7.56 3.91 -11.46
C ARG A 68 -7.13 3.35 -10.12
N ILE A 69 -8.05 3.40 -9.17
CA ILE A 69 -7.90 2.82 -7.86
C ILE A 69 -8.77 1.58 -7.72
N SER A 70 -8.17 0.49 -7.30
CA SER A 70 -8.87 -0.73 -6.91
C SER A 70 -8.69 -0.96 -5.44
N VAL A 71 -9.79 -1.29 -4.76
CA VAL A 71 -9.83 -1.63 -3.34
C VAL A 71 -10.44 -3.01 -3.21
N VAL A 72 -9.70 -3.93 -2.59
CA VAL A 72 -10.09 -5.33 -2.49
C VAL A 72 -10.11 -5.74 -1.02
N LEU A 73 -11.24 -6.27 -0.58
CA LEU A 73 -11.33 -7.04 0.65
C LEU A 73 -10.83 -8.45 0.36
N TYR A 74 -9.87 -8.94 1.11
CA TYR A 74 -9.39 -10.31 1.00
C TYR A 74 -9.54 -11.07 2.32
N GLU A 75 -9.50 -12.38 2.25
CA GLU A 75 -9.51 -13.26 3.42
C GLU A 75 -8.43 -14.31 3.30
N ASP A 76 -7.70 -14.50 4.39
CA ASP A 76 -6.68 -15.51 4.56
C ASP A 76 -7.24 -16.77 5.25
N ASN A 77 -6.43 -17.83 5.26
CA ASN A 77 -6.69 -19.08 5.99
C ASN A 77 -7.97 -19.82 5.58
N ILE A 78 -8.36 -19.74 4.33
CA ILE A 78 -9.54 -20.43 3.82
C ILE A 78 -9.17 -21.87 3.44
N LYS A 79 -9.75 -22.83 4.17
CA LYS A 79 -9.61 -24.24 3.83
C LYS A 79 -10.54 -24.56 2.65
N ALA A 80 -9.96 -25.00 1.55
CA ALA A 80 -10.72 -25.53 0.42
C ALA A 80 -10.88 -27.05 0.54
N ARG A 81 -12.06 -27.52 0.20
CA ARG A 81 -12.25 -28.94 -0.07
C ARG A 81 -11.74 -29.22 -1.47
N SER A 82 -10.73 -30.05 -1.62
CA SER A 82 -10.28 -30.52 -2.94
C SER A 82 -9.69 -29.42 -3.84
N GLN A 83 -8.48 -28.98 -3.50
CA GLN A 83 -7.67 -28.13 -4.37
C GLN A 83 -6.88 -29.00 -5.35
N ALA A 84 -6.95 -28.72 -6.64
CA ALA A 84 -6.12 -29.38 -7.65
C ALA A 84 -4.64 -29.25 -7.25
N SER A 85 -3.94 -30.38 -7.14
CA SER A 85 -2.55 -30.48 -6.72
C SER A 85 -2.25 -30.12 -5.25
N GLY A 86 -3.21 -29.63 -4.47
CA GLY A 86 -3.03 -29.24 -3.06
C GLY A 86 -3.69 -30.18 -2.06
N GLY A 87 -4.63 -31.03 -2.50
CA GLY A 87 -5.38 -31.92 -1.63
C GLY A 87 -6.39 -31.24 -0.72
N ASP A 88 -6.90 -31.98 0.28
CA ASP A 88 -7.98 -31.53 1.17
C ASP A 88 -7.51 -30.59 2.29
N ASP A 89 -6.19 -30.52 2.54
CA ASP A 89 -5.60 -29.70 3.60
C ASP A 89 -5.04 -28.37 3.08
N TYR A 90 -5.25 -28.05 1.81
CA TYR A 90 -4.76 -26.81 1.24
C TYR A 90 -5.46 -25.59 1.86
N VAL A 91 -4.67 -24.61 2.27
CA VAL A 91 -5.16 -23.37 2.87
C VAL A 91 -4.86 -22.20 1.93
N HIS A 92 -5.92 -21.62 1.40
CA HIS A 92 -5.79 -20.44 0.54
C HIS A 92 -5.47 -19.19 1.36
N GLN A 93 -4.63 -18.34 0.79
CA GLN A 93 -4.30 -17.03 1.31
C GLN A 93 -4.73 -15.96 0.29
N HIS A 94 -5.05 -14.77 0.78
CA HIS A 94 -5.42 -13.60 -0.03
C HIS A 94 -6.55 -13.85 -1.03
N VAL A 95 -7.58 -14.57 -0.60
CA VAL A 95 -8.76 -14.82 -1.43
C VAL A 95 -9.60 -13.54 -1.52
N SER A 96 -9.77 -13.00 -2.71
CA SER A 96 -10.63 -11.83 -2.93
C SER A 96 -12.07 -12.13 -2.55
N ARG A 97 -12.67 -11.30 -1.71
CA ARG A 97 -14.06 -11.42 -1.23
C ARG A 97 -14.97 -10.37 -1.82
N CYS A 98 -14.49 -9.14 -1.92
CA CYS A 98 -15.23 -8.02 -2.46
C CYS A 98 -14.26 -7.02 -3.08
N VAL A 99 -14.68 -6.33 -4.13
CA VAL A 99 -13.93 -5.27 -4.79
C VAL A 99 -14.83 -4.05 -4.99
N ASN A 100 -14.26 -2.85 -5.00
CA ASN A 100 -15.01 -1.62 -5.27
C ASN A 100 -15.65 -1.64 -6.66
N SER A 101 -14.87 -2.01 -7.69
CA SER A 101 -15.38 -2.17 -9.05
C SER A 101 -14.49 -3.12 -9.85
N THR A 102 -15.00 -3.64 -10.97
CA THR A 102 -14.30 -4.65 -11.80
C THR A 102 -12.98 -4.12 -12.38
N TRP A 103 -12.93 -2.85 -12.75
CA TRP A 103 -11.79 -2.23 -13.42
C TRP A 103 -11.18 -1.08 -12.63
N GLY A 104 -11.48 -1.01 -11.33
CA GLY A 104 -11.12 0.12 -10.49
C GLY A 104 -11.89 1.39 -10.86
N ASP A 105 -11.86 2.37 -9.99
CA ASP A 105 -12.53 3.65 -10.18
C ASP A 105 -11.51 4.73 -10.56
N VAL A 106 -11.97 5.73 -11.31
CA VAL A 106 -11.12 6.86 -11.70
C VAL A 106 -10.75 7.68 -10.47
N ILE A 107 -9.51 8.09 -10.39
CA ILE A 107 -9.02 8.95 -9.30
C ILE A 107 -9.31 10.41 -9.66
N GLU A 108 -10.02 11.09 -8.79
CA GLU A 108 -10.18 12.53 -8.85
C GLU A 108 -9.06 13.22 -8.07
N TRP A 109 -8.28 14.06 -8.75
CA TRP A 109 -7.15 14.75 -8.19
C TRP A 109 -7.54 16.17 -7.73
N ASP A 110 -7.12 16.52 -6.51
CA ASP A 110 -7.14 17.90 -6.00
C ASP A 110 -5.70 18.39 -5.92
N GLY A 111 -5.25 19.07 -6.98
CA GLY A 111 -3.83 19.32 -7.18
C GLY A 111 -3.05 18.00 -7.32
N ASP A 112 -2.09 17.78 -6.42
CA ASP A 112 -1.33 16.54 -6.35
C ASP A 112 -1.95 15.51 -5.40
N ALA A 113 -2.93 15.90 -4.60
CA ALA A 113 -3.59 15.03 -3.62
C ALA A 113 -4.81 14.31 -4.20
N TYR A 114 -5.18 13.19 -3.61
CA TYR A 114 -6.46 12.53 -3.84
C TYR A 114 -7.01 11.95 -2.54
N THR A 115 -8.32 11.86 -2.49
CA THR A 115 -9.06 11.11 -1.48
C THR A 115 -10.12 10.30 -2.20
N TYR A 116 -10.06 8.99 -2.02
CA TYR A 116 -11.03 8.05 -2.58
C TYR A 116 -11.74 7.32 -1.44
N THR A 117 -13.05 7.16 -1.53
CA THR A 117 -13.86 6.43 -0.57
C THR A 117 -14.71 5.39 -1.27
N CYS A 118 -14.85 4.22 -0.66
CA CYS A 118 -15.78 3.20 -1.11
C CYS A 118 -16.28 2.36 0.06
N ASP A 119 -17.38 1.68 -0.19
CA ASP A 119 -18.01 0.76 0.75
C ASP A 119 -17.83 -0.67 0.28
N LEU A 120 -17.37 -1.54 1.17
CA LEU A 120 -17.20 -2.97 0.92
C LEU A 120 -18.16 -3.77 1.80
N THR A 121 -18.83 -4.77 1.22
CA THR A 121 -19.75 -5.62 1.96
C THR A 121 -19.00 -6.67 2.76
N LEU A 122 -19.30 -6.75 4.04
CA LEU A 122 -18.81 -7.77 4.96
C LEU A 122 -19.89 -8.83 5.16
N ARG A 123 -19.70 -10.01 4.60
CA ARG A 123 -20.66 -11.11 4.75
C ARG A 123 -20.50 -11.81 6.09
N GLU A 124 -21.55 -12.43 6.58
CA GLU A 124 -21.55 -13.16 7.86
C GLU A 124 -20.66 -14.40 7.86
N ASP A 125 -20.43 -15.00 6.69
CA ASP A 125 -19.58 -16.17 6.51
C ASP A 125 -18.07 -15.85 6.48
N TYR A 126 -17.67 -14.58 6.54
CA TYR A 126 -16.26 -14.18 6.57
C TYR A 126 -15.69 -14.24 7.99
N VAL A 127 -14.51 -14.80 8.14
CA VAL A 127 -13.77 -14.80 9.41
C VAL A 127 -13.06 -13.47 9.56
N ARG A 128 -13.62 -12.58 10.39
CA ARG A 128 -13.14 -11.20 10.54
C ARG A 128 -11.65 -11.08 10.79
N ASP A 129 -11.11 -11.89 11.69
CA ASP A 129 -9.68 -11.84 12.06
C ASP A 129 -8.74 -12.21 10.89
N ASN A 130 -9.27 -12.86 9.87
CA ASN A 130 -8.55 -13.25 8.67
C ASN A 130 -8.70 -12.23 7.52
N LEU A 131 -9.49 -11.18 7.72
CA LEU A 131 -9.72 -10.18 6.68
C LEU A 131 -8.58 -9.17 6.60
N GLY A 132 -8.42 -8.60 5.43
CA GLY A 132 -7.60 -7.44 5.19
C GLY A 132 -8.08 -6.68 3.96
N VAL A 133 -7.61 -5.44 3.85
CA VAL A 133 -7.90 -4.58 2.71
C VAL A 133 -6.60 -4.28 2.00
N VAL A 134 -6.58 -4.46 0.70
CA VAL A 134 -5.51 -3.98 -0.18
C VAL A 134 -6.08 -2.95 -1.13
N ALA A 135 -5.37 -1.85 -1.29
CA ALA A 135 -5.65 -0.86 -2.33
C ALA A 135 -4.44 -0.73 -3.23
N TYR A 136 -4.67 -0.60 -4.51
CA TYR A 136 -3.61 -0.33 -5.48
C TYR A 136 -4.08 0.65 -6.54
N ILE A 137 -3.13 1.47 -6.98
CA ILE A 137 -3.31 2.38 -8.12
C ILE A 137 -2.58 1.79 -9.30
N TRP A 138 -3.24 1.76 -10.43
CA TRP A 138 -2.75 1.19 -11.66
C TRP A 138 -3.09 2.08 -12.85
N ASP A 139 -2.24 2.06 -13.84
CA ASP A 139 -2.48 2.75 -15.09
C ASP A 139 -3.33 1.86 -15.98
N TYR A 140 -4.55 2.33 -16.31
CA TYR A 140 -5.50 1.57 -17.10
C TYR A 140 -5.46 2.02 -18.56
N ASP A 141 -4.84 1.19 -19.38
CA ASP A 141 -4.86 1.36 -20.82
C ASP A 141 -6.02 0.57 -21.43
N THR A 142 -7.06 1.27 -21.90
CA THR A 142 -8.23 0.65 -22.50
C THR A 142 -7.96 0.04 -23.86
N GLU A 143 -6.92 0.51 -24.55
CA GLU A 143 -6.52 0.03 -25.88
C GLU A 143 -5.61 -1.18 -25.76
N ASN A 144 -4.81 -1.23 -24.69
CA ASN A 144 -3.89 -2.34 -24.45
C ASN A 144 -3.90 -2.79 -22.96
N PRO A 145 -4.92 -3.54 -22.52
CA PRO A 145 -5.03 -4.00 -21.13
C PRO A 145 -3.83 -4.84 -20.63
N ALA A 146 -3.06 -5.41 -21.54
CA ALA A 146 -1.86 -6.17 -21.22
C ALA A 146 -0.69 -5.28 -20.71
N GLN A 147 -0.76 -3.98 -20.92
CA GLN A 147 0.25 -3.01 -20.47
C GLN A 147 -0.17 -2.26 -19.20
N CYS A 148 -1.26 -2.66 -18.57
CA CYS A 148 -1.69 -2.07 -17.30
C CYS A 148 -0.66 -2.35 -16.21
N GLU A 149 -0.05 -1.30 -15.66
CA GLU A 149 0.96 -1.41 -14.60
C GLU A 149 0.43 -0.90 -13.27
N VAL A 150 0.73 -1.63 -12.18
CA VAL A 150 0.47 -1.17 -10.82
C VAL A 150 1.54 -0.13 -10.44
N ALA A 151 1.11 1.11 -10.21
CA ALA A 151 1.96 2.22 -9.84
C ALA A 151 2.41 2.15 -8.37
N ASN A 152 1.49 1.77 -7.48
CA ASN A 152 1.76 1.51 -6.07
C ASN A 152 0.63 0.71 -5.44
N ALA A 153 0.91 0.05 -4.30
CA ALA A 153 -0.06 -0.71 -3.52
C ALA A 153 0.21 -0.56 -2.02
N ALA A 154 -0.84 -0.66 -1.22
CA ALA A 154 -0.77 -0.74 0.23
C ALA A 154 -1.81 -1.73 0.76
N SER A 155 -1.58 -2.25 1.96
CA SER A 155 -2.53 -3.14 2.62
C SER A 155 -2.62 -2.88 4.11
N ILE A 156 -3.78 -3.18 4.67
CA ILE A 156 -4.02 -3.20 6.11
C ILE A 156 -4.68 -4.53 6.49
N THR A 157 -4.36 -5.03 7.67
CA THR A 157 -5.00 -6.22 8.25
C THR A 157 -6.20 -5.82 9.11
N TRP A 158 -7.10 -6.77 9.38
CA TRP A 158 -8.28 -6.55 10.21
C TRP A 158 -7.99 -5.96 11.59
N ASN A 159 -6.89 -6.30 12.20
CA ASN A 159 -6.49 -5.73 13.49
C ASN A 159 -6.32 -4.20 13.45
N LYS A 160 -5.94 -3.63 12.31
CA LYS A 160 -5.88 -2.18 12.13
C LYS A 160 -7.27 -1.59 11.90
N VAL A 161 -8.14 -2.31 11.21
CA VAL A 161 -9.54 -1.92 10.99
C VAL A 161 -10.31 -1.89 12.32
N ALA A 162 -10.22 -2.98 13.10
CA ALA A 162 -10.97 -3.14 14.35
C ALA A 162 -10.49 -2.18 15.47
N ASN A 163 -9.23 -1.80 15.42
CA ASN A 163 -8.62 -0.87 16.39
C ASN A 163 -8.61 0.56 15.87
N ASN A 164 -9.64 1.02 15.19
CA ASN A 164 -9.73 2.40 14.65
C ASN A 164 -9.61 3.51 15.73
N ILE A 165 -8.84 3.25 16.75
CA ILE A 165 -8.04 4.24 17.44
C ILE A 165 -6.98 4.57 16.39
N ALA A 166 -7.19 5.65 15.61
CA ALA A 166 -6.11 6.28 14.87
C ALA A 166 -4.88 6.16 15.75
N ALA A 167 -3.91 5.32 15.33
CA ALA A 167 -2.66 5.28 16.05
C ALA A 167 -2.31 6.75 16.15
N PRO A 168 -2.19 7.33 17.37
CA PRO A 168 -1.92 8.74 17.48
C PRO A 168 -0.76 8.92 16.51
N ILE A 169 -0.92 9.83 15.54
CA ILE A 169 0.22 10.29 14.77
C ILE A 169 1.20 10.55 15.90
N GLN A 170 2.12 9.64 16.10
CA GLN A 170 3.26 9.95 16.93
C GLN A 170 3.90 11.06 16.12
N GLU A 171 3.40 12.28 16.35
CA GLU A 171 4.26 13.42 16.20
C GLU A 171 5.50 12.97 16.94
N ASP A 172 6.54 12.75 16.17
CA ASP A 172 7.81 12.33 16.70
C ASP A 172 8.23 13.46 17.65
N THR A 173 7.65 13.40 18.89
CA THR A 173 7.89 14.31 20.00
C THR A 173 9.27 14.03 20.57
N THR A 174 10.03 13.14 19.92
CA THR A 174 11.43 13.00 20.17
C THR A 174 12.07 14.34 19.85
N SER A 175 12.32 15.11 20.89
CA SER A 175 13.01 16.39 20.79
C SER A 175 14.30 16.17 19.99
N ALA A 176 14.49 16.97 18.95
CA ALA A 176 15.66 16.86 18.10
C ALA A 176 16.91 17.02 18.98
N ARG A 177 17.77 16.00 18.97
CA ARG A 177 19.07 16.05 19.68
C ARG A 177 20.14 16.47 18.71
N PHE A 178 21.01 17.35 19.16
CA PHE A 178 22.12 17.90 18.39
C PHE A 178 23.43 17.32 18.85
N TYR A 179 24.28 16.95 17.91
CA TYR A 179 25.60 16.41 18.17
C TYR A 179 26.63 17.16 17.36
N THR A 180 27.80 17.38 17.94
CA THR A 180 28.96 17.82 17.19
C THR A 180 29.45 16.71 16.25
N LEU A 181 30.35 17.05 15.32
CA LEU A 181 30.88 16.05 14.36
C LEU A 181 31.69 14.93 15.02
N ASP A 182 32.20 15.18 16.23
CA ASP A 182 32.90 14.19 17.09
C ASP A 182 31.95 13.38 17.99
N GLY A 183 30.59 13.56 17.80
CA GLY A 183 29.58 12.75 18.45
C GLY A 183 29.13 13.19 19.83
N ARG A 184 29.58 14.37 20.33
CA ARG A 184 29.14 14.90 21.63
C ARG A 184 27.76 15.55 21.51
N GLU A 185 26.86 15.24 22.44
CA GLU A 185 25.55 15.87 22.52
C GLU A 185 25.68 17.34 22.98
N VAL A 186 24.96 18.24 22.32
CA VAL A 186 24.98 19.68 22.59
C VAL A 186 23.57 20.18 22.86
N SER A 187 23.35 20.90 23.93
CA SER A 187 22.06 21.48 24.23
C SER A 187 21.73 22.67 23.31
N GLU A 188 20.46 22.96 23.14
CA GLU A 188 19.99 24.08 22.31
C GLU A 188 20.53 25.43 22.82
N ALA A 189 20.64 25.59 24.12
CA ALA A 189 21.07 26.82 24.76
C ALA A 189 22.58 27.08 24.63
N THR A 190 23.39 26.08 24.31
CA THR A 190 24.87 26.17 24.25
C THR A 190 25.42 26.06 22.84
N ARG A 191 24.56 26.05 21.81
CA ARG A 191 24.99 25.96 20.42
C ARG A 191 25.65 27.26 19.94
N THR A 192 26.84 27.12 19.40
CA THR A 192 27.54 28.17 18.65
C THR A 192 27.33 27.94 17.14
N PRO A 193 27.49 28.98 16.30
CA PRO A 193 27.47 28.78 14.86
C PRO A 193 28.41 27.68 14.40
N GLY A 194 27.91 26.75 13.61
CA GLY A 194 28.71 25.60 13.18
C GLY A 194 27.86 24.47 12.54
N ILE A 195 28.53 23.37 12.23
CA ILE A 195 27.92 22.19 11.64
C ILE A 195 27.62 21.17 12.72
N TYR A 196 26.37 20.70 12.76
CA TYR A 196 25.87 19.72 13.71
C TYR A 196 25.21 18.54 13.02
N LEU A 197 25.18 17.39 13.68
CA LEU A 197 24.33 16.25 13.34
C LEU A 197 23.05 16.35 14.19
N VAL A 198 21.91 16.39 13.54
CA VAL A 198 20.61 16.42 14.21
C VAL A 198 19.99 15.04 14.11
N LYS A 199 19.75 14.42 15.24
CA LYS A 199 19.01 13.14 15.35
C LYS A 199 17.58 13.41 15.81
N LYS A 200 16.61 12.97 15.01
CA LYS A 200 15.18 12.96 15.36
C LYS A 200 14.63 11.56 15.10
N GLY A 201 14.27 10.83 16.16
CA GLY A 201 13.95 9.41 16.07
C GLY A 201 15.10 8.59 15.49
N SER A 202 14.84 7.85 14.41
CA SER A 202 15.84 7.07 13.67
C SER A 202 16.61 7.87 12.61
N GLN A 203 16.17 9.09 12.30
CA GLN A 203 16.77 9.90 11.25
C GLN A 203 17.92 10.77 11.79
N VAL A 204 19.02 10.83 11.04
CA VAL A 204 20.17 11.71 11.31
C VAL A 204 20.44 12.54 10.06
N ARG A 205 20.56 13.87 10.23
CA ARG A 205 20.89 14.80 9.14
C ARG A 205 21.91 15.84 9.59
N LYS A 206 22.69 16.33 8.65
CA LYS A 206 23.67 17.40 8.87
C LYS A 206 22.98 18.77 8.71
N VAL A 207 23.19 19.66 9.67
CA VAL A 207 22.57 20.99 9.69
C VAL A 207 23.66 22.05 9.98
N LEU A 208 23.60 23.17 9.25
CA LEU A 208 24.41 24.34 9.53
C LEU A 208 23.60 25.30 10.42
N VAL A 209 24.09 25.58 11.61
CA VAL A 209 23.55 26.60 12.51
C VAL A 209 24.34 27.89 12.26
N LYS A 210 23.65 28.96 11.93
CA LYS A 210 24.20 30.29 11.69
C LYS A 210 24.21 31.12 12.96
#